data_c3696ad7a8acd9702f57b45f8befd039
#
_entry.id   c3696ad7a8acd9702f57b45f8befd039
#
_cell.length_a   1.000
_cell.length_b   1.000
_cell.length_c   1.000
_cell.angle_alpha   90.00
_cell.angle_beta   90.00
_cell.angle_gamma   90.00
#
_symmetry.space_group_name_H-M   'P 1'
#
loop_
_entity.id
_entity.type
_entity.pdbx_description
1 polymer ?
#
loop_
_entity_poly.entity_id
_entity_poly.type
_entity_poly.pdbx_seq_one_letter_code
_entity_poly.pdbx_strand_id
1 'polypeptide(L)'
;MERPAQPDNAAAPAPAPAPGEPRPPRRRDRHGRGMRGPVAPPQVPLSASRAEVFADLVQDSVERLERRWPQLAEIDFLVLEVPRLTAEDEAWGGDSVPLGGTIAARDGAPARVVVYRRPVEIRTKGREERAALVHDVVVEQVAEVLGLTPETVDPRYGDFEDGED
;
A
#
# COMPACT_ATOMS: atom_id res chain seq x y z
N MET A 1 77.86 -2.62 20.85
CA MET A 1 76.76 -2.73 19.88
C MET A 1 75.51 -3.11 20.64
N GLU A 2 74.78 -2.07 20.98
CA GLU A 2 73.58 -2.17 21.78
C GLU A 2 72.39 -2.33 20.89
N ARG A 3 71.58 -3.34 21.18
CA ARG A 3 70.36 -3.68 20.47
C ARG A 3 69.20 -2.95 21.17
N PRO A 4 68.49 -2.07 20.54
CA PRO A 4 67.34 -1.44 21.20
C PRO A 4 66.19 -2.46 21.31
N ALA A 5 65.64 -2.53 22.50
CA ALA A 5 64.51 -3.32 22.86
C ALA A 5 63.24 -2.86 22.07
N GLN A 6 62.49 -3.83 21.56
CA GLN A 6 61.17 -3.56 21.04
C GLN A 6 60.22 -3.21 22.21
N PRO A 7 59.36 -2.20 22.07
CA PRO A 7 58.29 -2.00 23.03
C PRO A 7 57.17 -3.01 22.81
N ASP A 8 56.77 -3.64 23.89
CA ASP A 8 55.58 -4.46 24.01
C ASP A 8 54.34 -3.74 23.44
N ASN A 9 53.76 -4.37 22.46
CA ASN A 9 52.45 -4.01 21.96
C ASN A 9 51.37 -4.53 22.92
N ALA A 10 51.18 -3.83 24.03
CA ALA A 10 50.04 -4.05 24.90
C ALA A 10 48.79 -3.52 24.19
N ALA A 11 47.98 -4.45 23.67
CA ALA A 11 46.69 -4.14 23.13
C ALA A 11 45.87 -3.38 24.19
N ALA A 12 45.53 -2.15 23.89
CA ALA A 12 44.65 -1.35 24.74
C ALA A 12 43.25 -2.04 24.80
N PRO A 13 42.68 -2.15 25.99
CA PRO A 13 41.31 -2.66 26.12
C PRO A 13 40.35 -1.73 25.39
N ALA A 14 39.40 -2.32 24.65
CA ALA A 14 38.35 -1.60 23.96
C ALA A 14 37.63 -0.64 24.93
N PRO A 15 37.31 0.60 24.53
CA PRO A 15 36.60 1.51 25.40
C PRO A 15 35.25 0.95 25.80
N ALA A 16 34.95 1.03 27.09
CA ALA A 16 33.65 0.67 27.63
C ALA A 16 32.59 1.57 26.99
N PRO A 17 31.39 1.01 26.68
CA PRO A 17 30.30 1.80 26.10
C PRO A 17 29.90 2.90 27.08
N ALA A 18 29.76 4.11 26.55
CA ALA A 18 29.38 5.28 27.32
C ALA A 18 28.03 5.07 28.02
N PRO A 19 27.86 5.50 29.28
CA PRO A 19 26.57 5.45 29.96
C PRO A 19 25.66 6.52 29.37
N GLY A 20 24.61 6.15 28.69
CA GLY A 20 23.60 7.13 28.27
C GLY A 20 22.79 6.87 27.02
N GLU A 21 23.02 5.79 26.28
CA GLU A 21 22.07 5.44 25.22
C GLU A 21 20.84 4.77 25.83
N PRO A 22 19.62 5.34 25.63
CA PRO A 22 18.40 4.69 26.07
C PRO A 22 18.22 3.41 25.25
N ARG A 23 18.42 2.27 25.88
CA ARG A 23 18.04 1.00 25.30
C ARG A 23 16.53 1.03 25.02
N PRO A 24 16.10 0.69 23.80
CA PRO A 24 14.68 0.59 23.51
C PRO A 24 14.03 -0.34 24.52
N PRO A 25 12.86 0.01 25.07
CA PRO A 25 12.20 -0.81 26.07
C PRO A 25 11.96 -2.20 25.47
N ARG A 26 12.60 -3.22 26.06
CA ARG A 26 12.25 -4.59 25.77
C ARG A 26 10.78 -4.75 26.17
N ARG A 27 9.90 -4.85 25.17
CA ARG A 27 8.51 -5.25 25.40
C ARG A 27 8.56 -6.58 26.13
N ARG A 28 8.33 -6.53 27.43
CA ARG A 28 8.08 -7.73 28.21
C ARG A 28 6.76 -8.27 27.74
N ASP A 29 6.81 -9.35 26.98
CA ASP A 29 5.63 -10.14 26.72
C ASP A 29 5.08 -10.61 28.07
N ARG A 30 3.90 -10.12 28.44
CA ARG A 30 3.24 -10.42 29.73
C ARG A 30 2.97 -11.90 29.95
N HIS A 31 3.16 -12.73 28.93
CA HIS A 31 2.85 -14.16 28.98
C HIS A 31 4.06 -15.07 28.77
N GLY A 32 5.29 -14.54 28.75
CA GLY A 32 6.51 -15.34 28.60
C GLY A 32 6.61 -16.09 27.24
N ARG A 33 5.78 -15.71 26.30
CA ARG A 33 5.81 -16.25 24.94
C ARG A 33 6.59 -15.26 24.10
N GLY A 34 7.90 -15.45 24.00
CA GLY A 34 8.71 -14.73 23.04
C GLY A 34 8.10 -14.80 21.66
N MET A 35 8.45 -13.87 20.76
CA MET A 35 8.02 -13.91 19.36
C MET A 35 8.22 -15.32 18.84
N ARG A 36 7.14 -16.05 18.74
CA ARG A 36 7.13 -17.32 18.02
C ARG A 36 7.44 -16.98 16.59
N GLY A 37 8.39 -17.69 16.00
CA GLY A 37 8.62 -17.68 14.59
C GLY A 37 7.31 -17.89 13.80
N PRO A 38 7.32 -17.82 12.48
CA PRO A 38 6.12 -17.88 11.67
C PRO A 38 5.21 -19.02 12.14
N VAL A 39 3.98 -18.68 12.46
CA VAL A 39 2.97 -19.63 13.03
C VAL A 39 2.63 -20.73 12.03
N ALA A 40 2.93 -20.51 10.75
CA ALA A 40 2.73 -21.49 9.70
C ALA A 40 3.99 -22.33 9.47
N PRO A 41 3.83 -23.65 9.25
CA PRO A 41 4.93 -24.48 8.79
C PRO A 41 5.51 -23.92 7.49
N PRO A 42 6.83 -24.07 7.22
CA PRO A 42 7.47 -23.48 6.05
C PRO A 42 6.93 -23.99 4.69
N GLN A 43 6.06 -24.97 4.69
CA GLN A 43 5.43 -25.57 3.51
C GLN A 43 4.00 -25.07 3.26
N VAL A 44 3.44 -24.28 4.16
CA VAL A 44 2.11 -23.68 3.98
C VAL A 44 2.33 -22.28 3.43
N PRO A 45 1.75 -21.92 2.26
CA PRO A 45 1.80 -20.55 1.76
C PRO A 45 1.26 -19.64 2.86
N LEU A 46 2.03 -18.61 3.22
CA LEU A 46 1.58 -17.58 4.15
C LEU A 46 0.28 -17.00 3.56
N SER A 47 -0.79 -17.00 4.34
CA SER A 47 -2.02 -16.37 3.92
C SER A 47 -1.74 -14.89 3.65
N ALA A 48 -2.10 -14.41 2.45
CA ALA A 48 -1.96 -13.03 2.08
C ALA A 48 -2.69 -12.12 3.09
N SER A 49 -2.08 -11.02 3.46
CA SER A 49 -2.73 -10.02 4.30
C SER A 49 -3.93 -9.40 3.57
N ARG A 50 -4.84 -8.79 4.33
CA ARG A 50 -5.99 -8.08 3.72
C ARG A 50 -5.53 -6.99 2.73
N ALA A 51 -4.42 -6.33 3.02
CA ALA A 51 -3.86 -5.31 2.15
C ALA A 51 -3.31 -5.92 0.85
N GLU A 52 -2.64 -7.07 0.93
CA GLU A 52 -2.16 -7.79 -0.26
C GLU A 52 -3.32 -8.28 -1.13
N VAL A 53 -4.33 -8.91 -0.53
CA VAL A 53 -5.53 -9.34 -1.26
C VAL A 53 -6.23 -8.16 -1.95
N PHE A 54 -6.28 -7.01 -1.30
CA PHE A 54 -6.85 -5.81 -1.90
C PHE A 54 -5.99 -5.27 -3.06
N ALA A 55 -4.68 -5.24 -2.88
CA ALA A 55 -3.75 -4.84 -3.94
C ALA A 55 -3.85 -5.75 -5.16
N ASP A 56 -4.02 -7.06 -4.97
CA ASP A 56 -4.25 -8.02 -6.05
C ASP A 56 -5.54 -7.70 -6.83
N LEU A 57 -6.63 -7.30 -6.15
CA LEU A 57 -7.87 -6.89 -6.82
C LEU A 57 -7.67 -5.65 -7.70
N VAL A 58 -6.90 -4.68 -7.22
CA VAL A 58 -6.55 -3.49 -8.01
C VAL A 58 -5.70 -3.88 -9.21
N GLN A 59 -4.69 -4.73 -9.01
CA GLN A 59 -3.82 -5.20 -10.07
C GLN A 59 -4.59 -5.98 -11.15
N ASP A 60 -5.46 -6.90 -10.77
CA ASP A 60 -6.31 -7.64 -11.69
C ASP A 60 -7.20 -6.72 -12.54
N SER A 61 -7.72 -5.65 -11.93
CA SER A 61 -8.50 -4.63 -12.62
C SER A 61 -7.66 -3.86 -13.64
N VAL A 62 -6.47 -3.42 -13.25
CA VAL A 62 -5.53 -2.71 -14.11
C VAL A 62 -5.13 -3.58 -15.30
N GLU A 63 -4.71 -4.81 -15.08
CA GLU A 63 -4.32 -5.75 -16.16
C GLU A 63 -5.45 -6.00 -17.17
N ARG A 64 -6.68 -6.04 -16.69
CA ARG A 64 -7.86 -6.16 -17.57
C ARG A 64 -8.00 -4.94 -18.48
N LEU A 65 -7.81 -3.75 -17.93
CA LEU A 65 -7.90 -2.49 -18.69
C LEU A 65 -6.71 -2.27 -19.60
N GLU A 66 -5.49 -2.65 -19.21
CA GLU A 66 -4.27 -2.51 -20.03
C GLU A 66 -4.36 -3.23 -21.38
N ARG A 67 -5.09 -4.34 -21.44
CA ARG A 67 -5.32 -5.05 -22.71
C ARG A 67 -6.03 -4.18 -23.75
N ARG A 68 -6.84 -3.25 -23.31
CA ARG A 68 -7.56 -2.29 -24.16
C ARG A 68 -6.86 -0.94 -24.24
N TRP A 69 -6.20 -0.56 -23.17
CA TRP A 69 -5.54 0.73 -22.97
C TRP A 69 -4.06 0.55 -22.63
N PRO A 70 -3.18 0.21 -23.59
CA PRO A 70 -1.77 -0.06 -23.30
C PRO A 70 -1.03 1.10 -22.64
N GLN A 71 -1.50 2.35 -22.82
CA GLN A 71 -0.92 3.55 -22.20
C GLN A 71 -1.05 3.55 -20.66
N LEU A 72 -1.86 2.66 -20.07
CA LEU A 72 -1.94 2.52 -18.62
C LEU A 72 -0.64 2.00 -17.99
N ALA A 73 0.23 1.38 -18.79
CA ALA A 73 1.57 0.97 -18.35
C ALA A 73 2.46 2.18 -17.95
N GLU A 74 2.11 3.39 -18.37
CA GLU A 74 2.81 4.62 -17.99
C GLU A 74 2.23 5.31 -16.75
N ILE A 75 1.20 4.74 -16.15
CA ILE A 75 0.51 5.27 -14.97
C ILE A 75 0.85 4.40 -13.75
N ASP A 76 1.21 5.03 -12.64
CA ASP A 76 1.41 4.34 -11.38
C ASP A 76 0.06 4.12 -10.67
N PHE A 77 -0.20 2.89 -10.25
CA PHE A 77 -1.37 2.55 -9.44
C PHE A 77 -0.96 2.29 -8.00
N LEU A 78 -1.59 2.98 -7.06
CA LEU A 78 -1.26 2.92 -5.65
C LEU A 78 -2.49 2.54 -4.82
N VAL A 79 -2.26 1.74 -3.79
CA VAL A 79 -3.26 1.46 -2.76
C VAL A 79 -2.85 2.16 -1.48
N LEU A 80 -3.71 3.02 -0.96
CA LEU A 80 -3.54 3.68 0.33
C LEU A 80 -4.66 3.25 1.28
N GLU A 81 -4.41 3.36 2.58
CA GLU A 81 -5.38 2.96 3.61
C GLU A 81 -6.60 3.88 3.63
N VAL A 82 -6.36 5.18 3.67
CA VAL A 82 -7.38 6.23 3.77
C VAL A 82 -6.94 7.46 2.99
N PRO A 83 -7.88 8.27 2.46
CA PRO A 83 -7.55 9.56 1.89
C PRO A 83 -7.00 10.50 2.98
N ARG A 84 -6.05 11.33 2.61
CA ARG A 84 -5.67 12.49 3.41
C ARG A 84 -6.60 13.63 3.03
N LEU A 85 -7.62 13.85 3.82
CA LEU A 85 -8.52 14.97 3.62
C LEU A 85 -7.76 16.25 3.94
N THR A 86 -7.83 17.20 3.04
CA THR A 86 -7.36 18.58 3.26
C THR A 86 -8.49 19.41 3.85
N ALA A 87 -8.17 20.59 4.41
CA ALA A 87 -9.18 21.50 4.90
C ALA A 87 -10.17 21.95 3.80
N GLU A 88 -9.74 21.89 2.54
CA GLU A 88 -10.60 22.17 1.38
C GLU A 88 -11.61 21.05 1.14
N ASP A 89 -11.22 19.81 1.32
CA ASP A 89 -12.10 18.65 1.19
C ASP A 89 -13.20 18.67 2.27
N GLU A 90 -12.87 19.11 3.49
CA GLU A 90 -13.85 19.28 4.58
C GLU A 90 -14.84 20.41 4.30
N ALA A 91 -14.40 21.47 3.63
CA ALA A 91 -15.25 22.64 3.31
C ALA A 91 -16.35 22.33 2.27
N TRP A 92 -16.16 21.29 1.44
CA TRP A 92 -17.16 20.88 0.44
C TRP A 92 -18.31 20.06 1.04
N GLY A 93 -18.30 19.82 2.35
CA GLY A 93 -19.41 19.16 3.07
C GLY A 93 -19.75 17.77 2.54
N GLY A 94 -18.77 17.10 1.95
CA GLY A 94 -18.95 15.78 1.38
C GLY A 94 -19.14 14.75 2.47
N ASP A 95 -20.37 14.29 2.63
CA ASP A 95 -20.74 13.15 3.49
C ASP A 95 -20.11 11.83 2.98
N SER A 96 -19.41 11.87 1.84
CA SER A 96 -18.86 10.70 1.20
C SER A 96 -17.33 10.77 1.12
N VAL A 97 -16.68 9.88 1.87
CA VAL A 97 -15.24 9.67 1.78
C VAL A 97 -14.89 9.16 0.38
N PRO A 98 -13.94 9.77 -0.35
CA PRO A 98 -13.57 9.33 -1.68
C PRO A 98 -13.00 7.90 -1.66
N LEU A 99 -13.32 7.13 -2.71
CA LEU A 99 -12.84 5.76 -2.88
C LEU A 99 -11.53 5.69 -3.64
N GLY A 100 -11.25 6.69 -4.44
CA GLY A 100 -10.04 6.83 -5.23
C GLY A 100 -9.68 8.28 -5.49
N GLY A 101 -8.60 8.50 -6.20
CA GLY A 101 -8.16 9.82 -6.61
C GLY A 101 -7.06 9.74 -7.66
N THR A 102 -6.81 10.86 -8.32
CA THR A 102 -5.77 10.98 -9.33
C THR A 102 -4.73 12.03 -8.93
N ILE A 103 -3.50 11.80 -9.30
CA ILE A 103 -2.40 12.76 -9.18
C ILE A 103 -1.83 12.96 -10.58
N ALA A 104 -1.92 14.18 -11.09
CA ALA A 104 -1.41 14.50 -12.43
C ALA A 104 0.11 14.29 -12.51
N ALA A 105 0.58 13.93 -13.70
CA ALA A 105 2.01 13.88 -14.01
C ALA A 105 2.65 15.24 -13.73
N ARG A 106 3.79 15.26 -13.07
CA ARG A 106 4.51 16.48 -12.70
C ARG A 106 6.01 16.20 -12.58
N ASP A 107 6.83 17.15 -13.05
CA ASP A 107 8.28 17.15 -12.84
C ASP A 107 8.99 15.83 -13.21
N GLY A 108 8.57 15.19 -14.31
CA GLY A 108 9.11 13.91 -14.77
C GLY A 108 8.54 12.69 -14.04
N ALA A 109 7.68 12.87 -13.04
CA ALA A 109 6.94 11.77 -12.41
C ALA A 109 5.68 11.44 -13.22
N PRO A 110 5.34 10.14 -13.36
CA PRO A 110 4.13 9.73 -14.06
C PRO A 110 2.86 10.17 -13.33
N ALA A 111 1.74 10.18 -14.05
CA ALA A 111 0.43 10.29 -13.42
C ALA A 111 0.21 9.09 -12.49
N ARG A 112 -0.56 9.28 -11.44
CA ARG A 112 -0.87 8.24 -10.45
C ARG A 112 -2.36 8.13 -10.24
N VAL A 113 -2.82 6.90 -10.14
CA VAL A 113 -4.16 6.55 -9.68
C VAL A 113 -4.04 5.96 -8.28
N VAL A 114 -4.86 6.45 -7.37
CA VAL A 114 -4.89 6.00 -5.98
C VAL A 114 -6.24 5.35 -5.70
N VAL A 115 -6.24 4.19 -5.05
CA VAL A 115 -7.45 3.53 -4.53
C VAL A 115 -7.33 3.43 -3.01
N TYR A 116 -8.38 3.83 -2.30
CA TYR A 116 -8.40 3.83 -0.83
C TYR A 116 -9.05 2.56 -0.29
N ARG A 117 -8.24 1.71 0.33
CA ARG A 117 -8.68 0.39 0.79
C ARG A 117 -9.81 0.44 1.81
N ARG A 118 -9.65 1.22 2.88
CA ARG A 118 -10.63 1.26 3.97
C ARG A 118 -12.02 1.73 3.54
N PRO A 119 -12.15 2.84 2.78
CA PRO A 119 -13.44 3.28 2.28
C PRO A 119 -14.16 2.24 1.41
N VAL A 120 -13.42 1.52 0.57
CA VAL A 120 -13.98 0.44 -0.26
C VAL A 120 -14.41 -0.74 0.61
N GLU A 121 -13.57 -1.20 1.53
CA GLU A 121 -13.89 -2.33 2.41
C GLU A 121 -15.10 -2.08 3.30
N ILE A 122 -15.31 -0.84 3.76
CA ILE A 122 -16.48 -0.48 4.59
C ILE A 122 -17.77 -0.57 3.78
N ARG A 123 -17.74 -0.29 2.49
CA ARG A 123 -18.91 -0.29 1.61
C ARG A 123 -19.23 -1.66 1.03
N THR A 124 -18.38 -2.66 1.22
CA THR A 124 -18.54 -3.99 0.62
C THR A 124 -18.61 -5.08 1.69
N LYS A 125 -19.50 -6.03 1.53
CA LYS A 125 -19.70 -7.15 2.46
C LYS A 125 -18.93 -8.40 2.06
N GLY A 126 -18.72 -8.61 0.78
CA GLY A 126 -18.12 -9.82 0.23
C GLY A 126 -16.94 -9.53 -0.72
N ARG A 127 -16.28 -10.62 -1.13
CA ARG A 127 -15.14 -10.52 -2.05
C ARG A 127 -15.56 -10.08 -3.46
N GLU A 128 -16.68 -10.62 -3.96
CA GLU A 128 -17.19 -10.31 -5.30
C GLU A 128 -17.61 -8.84 -5.39
N GLU A 129 -18.39 -8.38 -4.43
CA GLU A 129 -18.82 -6.99 -4.33
C GLU A 129 -17.61 -6.05 -4.22
N ARG A 130 -16.59 -6.44 -3.44
CA ARG A 130 -15.35 -5.67 -3.33
C ARG A 130 -14.58 -5.63 -4.63
N ALA A 131 -14.46 -6.75 -5.35
CA ALA A 131 -13.79 -6.79 -6.64
C ALA A 131 -14.50 -5.94 -7.69
N ALA A 132 -15.83 -5.95 -7.69
CA ALA A 132 -16.64 -5.10 -8.56
C ALA A 132 -16.42 -3.62 -8.24
N LEU A 133 -16.57 -3.21 -6.98
CA LEU A 133 -16.39 -1.81 -6.57
C LEU A 133 -14.95 -1.32 -6.81
N VAL A 134 -13.94 -2.16 -6.57
CA VAL A 134 -12.54 -1.83 -6.91
C VAL A 134 -12.40 -1.58 -8.40
N HIS A 135 -13.02 -2.42 -9.24
CA HIS A 135 -12.95 -2.25 -10.68
C HIS A 135 -13.60 -0.94 -11.12
N ASP A 136 -14.78 -0.62 -10.61
CA ASP A 136 -15.50 0.63 -10.93
C ASP A 136 -14.68 1.85 -10.53
N VAL A 137 -14.10 1.85 -9.32
CA VAL A 137 -13.21 2.93 -8.87
C VAL A 137 -12.00 3.09 -9.78
N VAL A 138 -11.36 2.00 -10.17
CA VAL A 138 -10.21 2.04 -11.11
C VAL A 138 -10.63 2.60 -12.46
N VAL A 139 -11.77 2.18 -13.00
CA VAL A 139 -12.33 2.68 -14.27
C VAL A 139 -12.59 4.18 -14.20
N GLU A 140 -13.20 4.68 -13.13
CA GLU A 140 -13.47 6.11 -12.92
C GLU A 140 -12.18 6.93 -12.91
N GLN A 141 -11.18 6.48 -12.16
CA GLN A 141 -9.91 7.20 -12.04
C GLN A 141 -9.11 7.15 -13.36
N VAL A 142 -9.13 6.04 -14.06
CA VAL A 142 -8.52 5.91 -15.40
C VAL A 142 -9.21 6.84 -16.39
N ALA A 143 -10.54 6.90 -16.36
CA ALA A 143 -11.32 7.80 -17.20
C ALA A 143 -10.91 9.25 -16.98
N GLU A 144 -10.73 9.66 -15.72
CA GLU A 144 -10.28 11.00 -15.36
C GLU A 144 -8.87 11.29 -15.92
N VAL A 145 -7.92 10.38 -15.74
CA VAL A 145 -6.54 10.56 -16.26
C VAL A 145 -6.50 10.61 -17.77
N LEU A 146 -7.30 9.81 -18.45
CA LEU A 146 -7.35 9.77 -19.93
C LEU A 146 -8.27 10.85 -20.55
N GLY A 147 -9.05 11.57 -19.75
CA GLY A 147 -10.03 12.53 -20.23
C GLY A 147 -11.19 11.89 -20.98
N LEU A 148 -11.58 10.67 -20.58
CA LEU A 148 -12.66 9.87 -21.16
C LEU A 148 -13.82 9.72 -20.18
N THR A 149 -14.93 9.14 -20.65
CA THR A 149 -16.00 8.70 -19.73
C THR A 149 -15.74 7.28 -19.26
N PRO A 150 -16.23 6.90 -18.06
CA PRO A 150 -16.05 5.54 -17.54
C PRO A 150 -16.56 4.45 -18.49
N GLU A 151 -17.72 4.66 -19.15
CA GLU A 151 -18.30 3.73 -20.10
C GLU A 151 -17.44 3.58 -21.38
N THR A 152 -16.66 4.60 -21.71
CA THR A 152 -15.68 4.51 -22.80
C THR A 152 -14.49 3.67 -22.41
N VAL A 153 -14.04 3.79 -21.14
CA VAL A 153 -12.94 3.00 -20.59
C VAL A 153 -13.34 1.54 -20.47
N ASP A 154 -14.48 1.27 -19.85
CA ASP A 154 -15.07 -0.07 -19.78
C ASP A 154 -16.58 -0.02 -20.06
N PRO A 155 -17.06 -0.65 -21.15
CA PRO A 155 -18.49 -0.68 -21.47
C PRO A 155 -19.35 -1.42 -20.44
N ARG A 156 -18.74 -2.15 -19.50
CA ARG A 156 -19.44 -2.86 -18.41
C ARG A 156 -19.44 -2.07 -17.11
N TYR A 157 -18.95 -0.84 -17.13
CA TYR A 157 -19.00 0.04 -15.97
C TYR A 157 -20.46 0.25 -15.51
N GLY A 158 -20.72 0.04 -14.23
CA GLY A 158 -22.04 0.21 -13.63
C GLY A 158 -23.00 -0.99 -13.76
N ASP A 159 -22.65 -2.05 -14.52
CA ASP A 159 -23.53 -3.24 -14.69
C ASP A 159 -23.83 -3.97 -13.37
N PHE A 160 -23.08 -3.68 -12.30
CA PHE A 160 -23.26 -4.30 -10.99
C PHE A 160 -24.26 -3.57 -10.08
N GLU A 161 -24.66 -2.34 -10.43
CA GLU A 161 -25.67 -1.60 -9.65
C GLU A 161 -27.10 -2.02 -9.97
N ASP A 162 -27.34 -2.66 -11.12
CA ASP A 162 -28.68 -3.05 -11.56
C ASP A 162 -29.16 -4.40 -11.01
N GLY A 163 -28.44 -5.02 -10.09
CA GLY A 163 -28.72 -6.35 -9.53
C GLY A 163 -29.61 -6.39 -8.28
N GLU A 164 -30.14 -5.28 -7.81
CA GLU A 164 -31.06 -5.25 -6.66
C GLU A 164 -32.50 -4.91 -7.14
N ASP A 165 -33.21 -5.97 -7.49
CA ASP A 165 -34.68 -5.96 -7.50
C ASP A 165 -35.21 -7.10 -6.64
#